data_bad2585a6d33d8e5a2055572580d91c2
#
_entry.id   bad2585a6d33d8e5a2055572580d91c2
#
_cell.length_a   1.000
_cell.length_b   1.000
_cell.length_c   1.000
_cell.angle_alpha   90.00
_cell.angle_beta   90.00
_cell.angle_gamma   90.00
#
_symmetry.space_group_name_H-M   'P 1'
#
loop_
_entity.id
_entity.type
_entity.pdbx_description
1 polymer ?
#
loop_
_entity_poly.entity_id
_entity_poly.type
_entity_poly.pdbx_seq_one_letter_code
_entity_poly.pdbx_strand_id
1 'polypeptide(L)'
;MIDIVKKIEEMRLERGWSVYKLAELAGLSEKCIYNWKTRNTIPTIQALDNICDAFGITLSQFFSENNFVEVDTELKQLIDDWLSLSKEQKQAVNVMIKTIKG
;
A
#
# COMPACT_ATOMS: atom_id res chain seq x y z
N MET A 1 -6.76 -11.58 -3.99
CA MET A 1 -5.54 -11.08 -4.65
C MET A 1 -5.67 -9.60 -4.92
N ILE A 2 -4.61 -8.85 -4.72
CA ILE A 2 -4.61 -7.40 -4.93
C ILE A 2 -4.65 -7.09 -6.42
N ASP A 3 -5.61 -6.27 -6.83
CA ASP A 3 -5.60 -5.70 -8.17
C ASP A 3 -4.76 -4.41 -8.13
N ILE A 4 -3.51 -4.52 -8.52
CA ILE A 4 -2.53 -3.44 -8.43
C ILE A 4 -2.95 -2.24 -9.26
N VAL A 5 -3.40 -2.47 -10.50
CA VAL A 5 -3.79 -1.40 -11.41
C VAL A 5 -5.04 -0.68 -10.91
N LYS A 6 -6.01 -1.43 -10.42
CA LYS A 6 -7.22 -0.86 -9.84
C LYS A 6 -6.90 0.01 -8.63
N LYS A 7 -6.00 -0.46 -7.77
CA LYS A 7 -5.59 0.31 -6.60
C LYS A 7 -4.89 1.61 -6.97
N ILE A 8 -4.00 1.56 -7.96
CA ILE A 8 -3.34 2.77 -8.48
C ILE A 8 -4.39 3.78 -8.97
N GLU A 9 -5.41 3.30 -9.70
CA GLU A 9 -6.48 4.16 -10.19
C GLU A 9 -7.29 4.79 -9.05
N GLU A 10 -7.66 4.00 -8.07
CA GLU A 10 -8.39 4.49 -6.90
C GLU A 10 -7.60 5.59 -6.18
N MET A 11 -6.32 5.37 -5.96
CA MET A 11 -5.45 6.34 -5.29
C MET A 11 -5.27 7.62 -6.12
N ARG A 12 -5.17 7.48 -7.44
CA ARG A 12 -5.10 8.62 -8.35
C ARG A 12 -6.36 9.47 -8.28
N LEU A 13 -7.51 8.81 -8.34
CA LEU A 13 -8.82 9.49 -8.31
C LEU A 13 -9.07 10.18 -6.96
N GLU A 14 -8.67 9.55 -5.86
CA GLU A 14 -8.78 10.16 -4.53
C GLU A 14 -8.02 11.47 -4.44
N ARG A 15 -6.90 11.58 -5.16
CA ARG A 15 -6.08 12.80 -5.20
C ARG A 15 -6.55 13.81 -6.23
N GLY A 16 -7.52 13.43 -7.05
CA GLY A 16 -8.00 14.29 -8.13
C GLY A 16 -6.98 14.48 -9.25
N TRP A 17 -6.04 13.55 -9.40
CA TRP A 17 -4.99 13.65 -10.42
C TRP A 17 -5.44 13.05 -11.76
N SER A 18 -5.01 13.67 -12.85
CA SER A 18 -5.11 13.09 -14.19
C SER A 18 -4.04 12.01 -14.36
N VAL A 19 -4.19 11.18 -15.38
CA VAL A 19 -3.13 10.21 -15.76
C VAL A 19 -1.84 10.96 -16.10
N TYR A 20 -1.97 12.11 -16.79
CA TYR A 20 -0.82 12.97 -17.09
C TYR A 20 -0.07 13.39 -15.81
N LYS A 21 -0.80 13.85 -14.82
CA LYS A 21 -0.22 14.29 -13.55
C LYS A 21 0.52 13.17 -12.84
N LEU A 22 -0.10 11.99 -12.76
CA LEU A 22 0.53 10.82 -12.15
C LEU A 22 1.79 10.42 -12.93
N ALA A 23 1.71 10.36 -14.25
CA ALA A 23 2.84 10.01 -15.10
C ALA A 23 4.02 10.97 -14.89
N GLU A 24 3.73 12.27 -14.86
CA GLU A 24 4.74 13.30 -14.63
C GLU A 24 5.44 13.11 -13.29
N LEU A 25 4.68 12.94 -12.23
CA LEU A 25 5.23 12.76 -10.88
C LEU A 25 6.00 11.45 -10.70
N ALA A 26 5.59 10.40 -11.40
CA ALA A 26 6.24 9.09 -11.33
C ALA A 26 7.40 8.93 -12.33
N GLY A 27 7.61 9.90 -13.21
CA GLY A 27 8.63 9.80 -14.25
C GLY A 27 8.32 8.74 -15.29
N LEU A 28 7.04 8.47 -15.54
CA LEU A 28 6.55 7.50 -16.53
C LEU A 28 5.84 8.22 -17.67
N SER A 29 5.63 7.51 -18.80
CA SER A 29 4.80 8.02 -19.87
C SER A 29 3.33 7.73 -19.59
N GLU A 30 2.44 8.57 -20.12
CA GLU A 30 0.99 8.28 -20.05
C GLU A 30 0.67 6.95 -20.72
N LYS A 31 1.32 6.67 -21.83
CA LYS A 31 1.14 5.42 -22.58
C LYS A 31 1.44 4.20 -21.71
N CYS A 32 2.48 4.27 -20.88
CA CYS A 32 2.83 3.21 -19.95
C CYS A 32 1.66 2.90 -19.01
N ILE A 33 1.06 3.94 -18.43
CA ILE A 33 -0.06 3.78 -17.49
C ILE A 33 -1.30 3.26 -18.22
N TYR A 34 -1.64 3.79 -19.38
CA TYR A 34 -2.78 3.30 -20.17
C TYR A 34 -2.63 1.85 -20.59
N ASN A 35 -1.40 1.42 -20.92
CA ASN A 35 -1.15 0.03 -21.32
C ASN A 35 -1.46 -0.98 -20.23
N TRP A 36 -1.32 -0.63 -18.96
CA TRP A 36 -1.68 -1.55 -17.88
C TRP A 36 -3.16 -1.92 -17.93
N LYS A 37 -4.03 -0.98 -18.31
CA LYS A 37 -5.46 -1.22 -18.46
C LYS A 37 -5.82 -1.90 -19.76
N THR A 38 -5.33 -1.35 -20.88
CA THR A 38 -5.73 -1.77 -22.22
C THR A 38 -5.17 -3.14 -22.60
N ARG A 39 -4.00 -3.50 -22.09
CA ARG A 39 -3.33 -4.77 -22.38
C ARG A 39 -3.42 -5.77 -21.23
N ASN A 40 -4.12 -5.43 -20.18
CA ASN A 40 -4.28 -6.27 -19.00
C ASN A 40 -2.92 -6.73 -18.44
N THR A 41 -1.98 -5.81 -18.36
CA THR A 41 -0.64 -6.05 -17.80
C THR A 41 -0.51 -5.36 -16.45
N ILE A 42 0.52 -5.73 -15.70
CA ILE A 42 0.83 -5.09 -14.42
C ILE A 42 2.13 -4.29 -14.55
N PRO A 43 2.32 -3.25 -13.74
CA PRO A 43 3.57 -2.51 -13.73
C PRO A 43 4.74 -3.38 -13.26
N THR A 44 5.94 -3.05 -13.74
CA THR A 44 7.16 -3.64 -13.17
C THR A 44 7.33 -3.15 -11.74
N ILE A 45 8.19 -3.83 -10.97
CA ILE A 45 8.50 -3.40 -9.59
C ILE A 45 9.04 -1.97 -9.58
N GLN A 46 9.93 -1.63 -10.53
CA GLN A 46 10.48 -0.27 -10.60
C GLN A 46 9.40 0.77 -10.91
N ALA A 47 8.50 0.48 -11.86
CA ALA A 47 7.40 1.37 -12.18
C ALA A 47 6.47 1.56 -10.99
N LEU A 48 6.17 0.47 -10.28
CA LEU A 48 5.32 0.53 -9.09
C LEU A 48 5.98 1.35 -7.98
N ASP A 49 7.27 1.20 -7.78
CA ASP A 49 8.00 2.01 -6.80
C ASP A 49 7.94 3.50 -7.14
N ASN A 50 8.10 3.84 -8.43
CA ASN A 50 7.97 5.22 -8.90
C ASN A 50 6.55 5.77 -8.64
N ILE A 51 5.53 4.95 -8.85
CA ILE A 51 4.14 5.31 -8.56
C ILE A 51 3.95 5.56 -7.05
N CYS A 52 4.51 4.69 -6.22
CA CYS A 52 4.44 4.85 -4.77
C CYS A 52 5.12 6.14 -4.33
N ASP A 53 6.29 6.45 -4.88
CA ASP A 53 6.98 7.71 -4.60
C ASP A 53 6.12 8.91 -4.97
N ALA A 54 5.43 8.85 -6.11
CA ALA A 54 4.52 9.92 -6.54
C ALA A 54 3.37 10.12 -5.54
N PHE A 55 2.87 9.04 -4.96
CA PHE A 55 1.82 9.08 -3.95
C PHE A 55 2.34 9.42 -2.54
N GLY A 56 3.65 9.43 -2.34
CA GLY A 56 4.24 9.68 -1.02
C GLY A 56 4.16 8.50 -0.07
N ILE A 57 4.14 7.29 -0.59
CA ILE A 57 4.09 6.06 0.21
C ILE A 57 5.22 5.11 -0.20
N THR A 58 5.47 4.10 0.61
CA THR A 58 6.42 3.03 0.29
C THR A 58 5.69 1.86 -0.38
N LEU A 59 6.44 0.97 -1.02
CA LEU A 59 5.89 -0.28 -1.55
C LEU A 59 5.22 -1.10 -0.43
N SER A 60 5.85 -1.13 0.73
CA SER A 60 5.31 -1.83 1.90
C SER A 60 3.94 -1.26 2.28
N GLN A 61 3.83 0.07 2.33
CA GLN A 61 2.56 0.73 2.64
C GLN A 61 1.51 0.47 1.56
N PHE A 62 1.91 0.46 0.30
CA PHE A 62 1.00 0.17 -0.80
C PHE A 62 0.32 -1.19 -0.64
N PHE A 63 1.08 -2.22 -0.33
CA PHE A 63 0.54 -3.57 -0.14
C PHE A 63 -0.18 -3.73 1.20
N SER A 64 0.26 -3.05 2.25
CA SER A 64 -0.36 -3.11 3.57
C SER A 64 -1.72 -2.42 3.63
N GLU A 65 -1.91 -1.32 2.88
CA GLU A 65 -3.17 -0.59 2.86
C GLU A 65 -4.36 -1.48 2.51
N ASN A 66 -4.17 -2.49 1.66
CA ASN A 66 -5.23 -3.43 1.32
C ASN A 66 -5.71 -4.25 2.51
N ASN A 67 -4.85 -4.43 3.51
CA ASN A 67 -5.19 -5.16 4.72
C ASN A 67 -5.77 -4.24 5.80
N PHE A 68 -5.59 -2.92 5.63
CA PHE A 68 -5.99 -1.93 6.63
C PHE A 68 -7.14 -1.03 6.19
N VAL A 69 -7.64 -1.19 4.97
CA VAL A 69 -8.70 -0.32 4.42
C VAL A 69 -9.97 -0.35 5.27
N GLU A 70 -10.21 -1.45 5.98
CA GLU A 70 -11.36 -1.61 6.85
C GLU A 70 -10.95 -1.75 8.31
N VAL A 71 -9.84 -1.13 8.69
CA VAL A 71 -9.40 -1.13 10.08
C VAL A 71 -10.39 -0.33 10.90
N ASP A 72 -11.15 -1.03 11.72
CA ASP A 72 -12.05 -0.39 12.65
C ASP A 72 -11.27 0.26 13.80
N THR A 73 -11.99 0.94 14.67
CA THR A 73 -11.43 1.64 15.82
C THR A 73 -10.67 0.70 16.76
N GLU A 74 -11.13 -0.55 16.89
CA GLU A 74 -10.49 -1.55 17.75
C GLU A 74 -9.10 -1.93 17.28
N LEU A 75 -8.95 -2.18 15.97
CA LEU A 75 -7.66 -2.53 15.40
C LEU A 75 -6.69 -1.34 15.46
N LYS A 76 -7.20 -0.15 15.23
CA LYS A 76 -6.40 1.06 15.35
C LYS A 76 -5.88 1.24 16.77
N GLN A 77 -6.74 1.02 17.76
CA GLN A 77 -6.37 1.06 19.16
C GLN A 77 -5.34 -0.01 19.50
N LEU A 78 -5.49 -1.22 18.96
CA LEU A 78 -4.56 -2.30 19.16
C LEU A 78 -3.17 -1.96 18.61
N ILE A 79 -3.11 -1.32 17.45
CA ILE A 79 -1.85 -0.86 16.86
C ILE A 79 -1.19 0.20 17.74
N ASP A 80 -1.96 1.16 18.22
CA ASP A 80 -1.46 2.21 19.11
C ASP A 80 -0.93 1.61 20.42
N ASP A 81 -1.66 0.67 21.00
CA ASP A 81 -1.23 -0.04 22.21
C ASP A 81 0.07 -0.80 21.97
N TRP A 82 0.17 -1.49 20.83
CA TRP A 82 1.39 -2.19 20.46
C TRP A 82 2.58 -1.27 20.37
N LEU A 83 2.42 -0.11 19.72
CA LEU A 83 3.50 0.87 19.54
C LEU A 83 3.96 1.47 20.87
N SER A 84 3.09 1.50 21.87
CA SER A 84 3.42 2.00 23.20
C SER A 84 4.15 0.99 24.09
N LEU A 85 4.19 -0.29 23.68
CA LEU A 85 4.83 -1.34 24.47
C LEU A 85 6.35 -1.21 24.44
N SER A 86 7.00 -1.65 25.53
CA SER A 86 8.44 -1.78 25.57
C SER A 86 8.89 -2.95 24.67
N LYS A 87 10.18 -2.99 24.36
CA LYS A 87 10.76 -4.07 23.56
C LYS A 87 10.51 -5.44 24.19
N GLU A 88 10.62 -5.55 25.50
CA GLU A 88 10.38 -6.80 26.23
C GLU A 88 8.92 -7.20 26.14
N GLN A 89 8.01 -6.25 26.29
CA GLN A 89 6.58 -6.49 26.19
C GLN A 89 6.19 -6.95 24.78
N LYS A 90 6.76 -6.32 23.75
CA LYS A 90 6.53 -6.73 22.36
C LYS A 90 6.99 -8.16 22.10
N GLN A 91 8.13 -8.56 22.66
CA GLN A 91 8.62 -9.93 22.54
C GLN A 91 7.69 -10.92 23.21
N ALA A 92 7.18 -10.61 24.40
CA ALA A 92 6.21 -11.45 25.10
C ALA A 92 4.94 -11.66 24.28
N VAL A 93 4.41 -10.59 23.70
CA VAL A 93 3.22 -10.67 22.83
C VAL A 93 3.50 -11.52 21.59
N ASN A 94 4.65 -11.36 20.96
CA ASN A 94 5.03 -12.17 19.80
C ASN A 94 5.12 -13.67 20.13
N VAL A 95 5.65 -14.01 21.29
CA VAL A 95 5.70 -15.41 21.75
C VAL A 95 4.30 -15.95 21.94
N MET A 96 3.40 -15.20 22.54
CA MET A 96 2.00 -15.59 22.69
C MET A 96 1.32 -15.85 21.36
N ILE A 97 1.50 -14.95 20.38
CA ILE A 97 0.93 -15.09 19.05
C ILE A 97 1.43 -16.38 18.39
N LYS A 98 2.72 -16.65 18.46
CA LYS A 98 3.31 -17.87 17.89
C LYS A 98 2.76 -19.11 18.56
N THR A 99 2.57 -19.08 19.87
CA THR A 99 2.00 -20.20 20.63
C THR A 99 0.57 -20.47 20.21
N ILE A 100 -0.23 -19.44 20.02
CA ILE A 100 -1.62 -19.55 19.59
C ILE A 100 -1.72 -20.08 18.15
N LYS A 101 -0.84 -19.63 17.27
CA LYS A 101 -0.80 -20.08 15.88
C LYS A 101 -0.19 -21.47 15.70
N GLY A 102 0.65 -21.81 16.64
CA GLY A 102 1.46 -23.02 16.61
C GLY A 102 0.76 -24.30 16.55
#